data_a265dd33f31938824870a8d8059e830d
#
_entry.id   a265dd33f31938824870a8d8059e830d
#
_cell.length_a   1.000
_cell.length_b   1.000
_cell.length_c   1.000
_cell.angle_alpha   90.00
_cell.angle_beta   90.00
_cell.angle_gamma   90.00
#
_symmetry.space_group_name_H-M   'P 1'
#
loop_
_entity.id
_entity.type
_entity.pdbx_description
1 polymer ?
#
loop_
_entity_poly.entity_id
_entity_poly.type
_entity_poly.pdbx_seq_one_letter_code
_entity_poly.pdbx_strand_id
1 'polypeptide(L)'
;IEIVRRRIDEIGTNEPNILKRGNDRVLVELPGLDDPMRIKKLLGQTADLTFRFVTKSSEETFGSEKLLLEDGSEEVMVSKRVILSGNNLIDAQPRMDNQTNETVVTFNLDRVGSKRFAKATTTGIGKRLAIVLDGKVISAPVVQAAIVGGSGQITGNFTFKSATDLALLLRSGALPAPMNIIEERTVGPDLGQDSINAGAISLIVGFLLVISFMFYKYKFFGLVANIALILNLFFLIGILTLFEATLTLPGIAGIILTVGMAVDANVLIFERIKEEGRNEKNQILA
;
A
#
# COMPACT_ATOMS: atom_id res chain seq x y z
N ILE A 1 0.46 3.69 12.89
CA ILE A 1 1.19 2.82 11.93
C ILE A 1 0.21 1.89 11.24
N GLU A 2 -0.61 1.14 11.94
CA GLU A 2 -1.52 0.15 11.35
C GLU A 2 -2.44 0.76 10.26
N ILE A 3 -3.08 1.90 10.55
CA ILE A 3 -3.93 2.59 9.56
C ILE A 3 -3.13 3.09 8.37
N VAL A 4 -1.91 3.61 8.60
CA VAL A 4 -1.00 4.04 7.53
C VAL A 4 -0.63 2.85 6.65
N ARG A 5 -0.32 1.71 7.24
CA ARG A 5 -0.03 0.46 6.52
C ARG A 5 -1.22 0.04 5.66
N ARG A 6 -2.42 -0.04 6.24
CA ARG A 6 -3.64 -0.38 5.48
C ARG A 6 -3.88 0.56 4.30
N ARG A 7 -3.66 1.88 4.46
CA ARG A 7 -3.79 2.84 3.35
C ARG A 7 -2.82 2.55 2.23
N ILE A 8 -1.58 2.22 2.57
CA ILE A 8 -0.51 1.93 1.62
C ILE A 8 -0.77 0.60 0.91
N ASP A 9 -1.17 -0.43 1.65
CA ASP A 9 -1.52 -1.74 1.10
C ASP A 9 -2.70 -1.64 0.12
N GLU A 10 -3.73 -0.83 0.45
CA GLU A 10 -4.89 -0.57 -0.42
C GLU A 10 -4.52 0.22 -1.70
N ILE A 11 -3.44 1.00 -1.66
CA ILE A 11 -2.93 1.71 -2.85
C ILE A 11 -2.22 0.74 -3.80
N GLY A 12 -1.79 -0.43 -3.31
CA GLY A 12 -1.11 -1.45 -4.11
C GLY A 12 0.38 -1.17 -4.31
N THR A 13 1.04 -0.52 -3.33
CA THR A 13 2.50 -0.37 -3.37
C THR A 13 3.19 -1.65 -2.93
N ASN A 14 4.16 -2.11 -3.72
CA ASN A 14 4.94 -3.28 -3.41
C ASN A 14 5.98 -2.98 -2.32
N GLU A 15 6.06 -3.85 -1.30
CA GLU A 15 7.08 -3.82 -0.24
C GLU A 15 7.29 -2.45 0.45
N PRO A 16 6.24 -1.81 1.02
CA PRO A 16 6.39 -0.55 1.72
C PRO A 16 7.18 -0.76 3.02
N ASN A 17 8.15 0.10 3.28
CA ASN A 17 8.87 0.12 4.55
C ASN A 17 8.29 1.20 5.47
N ILE A 18 7.69 0.78 6.60
CA ILE A 18 7.04 1.69 7.54
C ILE A 18 7.65 1.51 8.92
N LEU A 19 8.40 2.50 9.36
CA LEU A 19 9.17 2.49 10.60
C LEU A 19 8.72 3.61 11.54
N LYS A 20 8.56 3.27 12.82
CA LYS A 20 8.37 4.28 13.86
C LYS A 20 9.72 4.94 14.18
N ARG A 21 9.78 6.28 14.08
CA ARG A 21 10.94 7.08 14.48
C ARG A 21 10.62 7.95 15.69
N GLY A 22 11.18 7.60 16.84
CA GLY A 22 10.85 8.30 18.11
C GLY A 22 9.41 8.02 18.55
N ASN A 23 8.79 9.01 19.22
CA ASN A 23 7.44 8.86 19.77
C ASN A 23 6.34 9.45 18.87
N ASP A 24 6.69 10.36 17.98
CA ASP A 24 5.81 11.26 17.23
C ASP A 24 5.99 11.19 15.72
N ARG A 25 6.94 10.41 15.21
CA ARG A 25 7.26 10.34 13.78
C ARG A 25 7.16 8.94 13.21
N VAL A 26 6.79 8.89 11.93
CA VAL A 26 6.74 7.67 11.13
C VAL A 26 7.54 7.93 9.84
N LEU A 27 8.51 7.06 9.55
CA LEU A 27 9.19 7.02 8.27
C LEU A 27 8.41 6.06 7.37
N VAL A 28 8.07 6.53 6.17
CA VAL A 28 7.36 5.75 5.15
C VAL A 28 8.19 5.80 3.88
N GLU A 29 8.64 4.65 3.42
CA GLU A 29 9.38 4.51 2.17
C GLU A 29 8.55 3.66 1.22
N LEU A 30 8.29 4.19 0.04
CA LEU A 30 7.39 3.61 -0.95
C LEU A 30 8.14 3.49 -2.28
N PRO A 31 8.68 2.32 -2.61
CA PRO A 31 9.32 2.10 -3.90
C PRO A 31 8.29 1.98 -5.03
N GLY A 32 8.67 2.37 -6.24
CA GLY A 32 7.89 2.17 -7.44
C GLY A 32 6.58 2.97 -7.53
N LEU A 33 6.56 4.20 -6.99
CA LEU A 33 5.40 5.07 -7.01
C LEU A 33 5.29 5.87 -8.31
N ASP A 34 4.13 5.78 -8.99
CA ASP A 34 3.81 6.56 -10.18
C ASP A 34 3.26 7.96 -9.83
N ASP A 35 2.50 8.12 -8.74
CA ASP A 35 1.83 9.37 -8.36
C ASP A 35 2.08 9.71 -6.87
N PRO A 36 3.25 10.30 -6.52
CA PRO A 36 3.57 10.67 -5.15
C PRO A 36 2.59 11.69 -4.55
N MET A 37 2.04 12.59 -5.38
CA MET A 37 1.13 13.64 -4.91
C MET A 37 -0.21 13.08 -4.42
N ARG A 38 -0.75 12.07 -5.10
CA ARG A 38 -1.97 11.37 -4.70
C ARG A 38 -1.79 10.68 -3.35
N ILE A 39 -0.67 9.98 -3.18
CA ILE A 39 -0.37 9.25 -1.94
C ILE A 39 -0.22 10.19 -0.76
N LYS A 40 0.48 11.28 -0.96
CA LYS A 40 0.65 12.35 0.02
C LYS A 40 -0.69 12.91 0.50
N LYS A 41 -1.62 13.15 -0.44
CA LYS A 41 -2.98 13.59 -0.13
C LYS A 41 -3.73 12.53 0.69
N LEU A 42 -3.67 11.26 0.29
CA LEU A 42 -4.35 10.16 0.98
C LEU A 42 -3.78 9.89 2.38
N LEU A 43 -2.48 10.00 2.57
CA LEU A 43 -1.86 9.84 3.88
C LEU A 43 -2.13 11.01 4.82
N GLY A 44 -2.26 12.22 4.28
CA GLY A 44 -2.51 13.43 5.07
C GLY A 44 -3.94 13.59 5.57
N GLN A 45 -4.92 12.93 4.94
CA GLN A 45 -6.33 12.99 5.36
C GLN A 45 -6.58 12.13 6.60
N THR A 46 -7.31 12.68 7.59
CA THR A 46 -7.70 11.92 8.78
C THR A 46 -8.74 10.86 8.46
N ALA A 47 -9.61 11.12 7.49
CA ALA A 47 -10.75 10.27 7.10
C ALA A 47 -11.74 10.02 8.24
N ASP A 48 -11.97 11.05 9.07
CA ASP A 48 -13.00 11.00 10.12
C ASP A 48 -14.38 11.15 9.49
N LEU A 49 -15.03 10.00 9.24
CA LEU A 49 -16.38 9.94 8.68
C LEU A 49 -17.41 9.92 9.77
N THR A 50 -18.40 10.81 9.68
CA THR A 50 -19.55 10.84 10.58
C THR A 50 -20.85 11.06 9.80
N PHE A 51 -21.93 10.41 10.25
CA PHE A 51 -23.29 10.62 9.75
C PHE A 51 -24.07 11.42 10.78
N ARG A 52 -24.68 12.54 10.35
CA ARG A 52 -25.37 13.48 11.23
C ARG A 52 -26.64 14.01 10.54
N PHE A 53 -27.72 14.27 11.28
CA PHE A 53 -28.87 14.91 10.68
C PHE A 53 -28.63 16.41 10.41
N VAL A 54 -29.16 16.86 9.28
CA VAL A 54 -29.23 18.29 8.97
C VAL A 54 -30.35 18.92 9.81
N THR A 55 -30.06 20.04 10.47
CA THR A 55 -31.02 20.84 11.22
C THR A 55 -31.49 22.01 10.36
N LYS A 56 -32.75 22.49 10.57
CA LYS A 56 -33.24 23.65 9.87
C LYS A 56 -32.52 24.91 10.34
N SER A 57 -32.17 25.80 9.41
CA SER A 57 -31.40 27.04 9.66
C SER A 57 -32.09 28.04 10.63
N SER A 58 -33.40 27.87 10.91
CA SER A 58 -34.16 28.72 11.81
C SER A 58 -34.02 28.36 13.30
N GLU A 59 -33.46 27.21 13.59
CA GLU A 59 -33.20 26.77 14.95
C GLU A 59 -31.68 26.81 15.19
N GLU A 60 -31.15 27.95 15.59
CA GLU A 60 -29.85 28.05 16.29
C GLU A 60 -29.99 27.30 17.64
N THR A 61 -30.25 26.02 17.54
CA THR A 61 -30.44 25.16 18.68
C THR A 61 -29.09 24.78 19.24
N PHE A 62 -28.92 24.95 20.52
CA PHE A 62 -27.85 24.38 21.30
C PHE A 62 -27.62 22.94 20.85
N GLY A 63 -26.47 22.66 20.16
CA GLY A 63 -26.15 21.32 19.68
C GLY A 63 -26.08 21.14 18.16
N SER A 64 -26.12 22.22 17.38
CA SER A 64 -25.79 22.21 15.95
C SER A 64 -24.49 22.95 15.66
N GLU A 65 -23.90 22.68 14.52
CA GLU A 65 -22.70 23.36 14.00
C GLU A 65 -22.85 23.60 12.49
N LYS A 66 -22.20 24.64 11.98
CA LYS A 66 -22.15 24.98 10.56
C LYS A 66 -20.97 24.28 9.92
N LEU A 67 -21.21 23.50 8.87
CA LEU A 67 -20.16 22.87 8.09
C LEU A 67 -20.33 23.25 6.61
N LEU A 68 -19.20 23.44 5.92
CA LEU A 68 -19.19 23.74 4.49
C LEU A 68 -19.37 22.44 3.70
N LEU A 69 -20.10 22.53 2.59
CA LEU A 69 -20.06 21.49 1.56
C LEU A 69 -18.63 21.37 1.01
N GLU A 70 -18.26 20.18 0.52
CA GLU A 70 -16.93 19.90 -0.05
C GLU A 70 -16.58 20.84 -1.22
N ASP A 71 -17.59 21.24 -2.02
CA ASP A 71 -17.48 22.17 -3.13
C ASP A 71 -17.43 23.66 -2.70
N GLY A 72 -17.63 23.94 -1.39
CA GLY A 72 -17.64 25.29 -0.84
C GLY A 72 -18.87 26.12 -1.21
N SER A 73 -19.90 25.52 -1.85
CA SER A 73 -21.06 26.26 -2.39
C SER A 73 -22.07 26.68 -1.33
N GLU A 74 -22.25 25.91 -0.27
CA GLU A 74 -23.29 26.11 0.74
C GLU A 74 -22.78 25.72 2.15
N GLU A 75 -23.24 26.48 3.16
CA GLU A 75 -23.11 26.11 4.57
C GLU A 75 -24.33 25.28 5.00
N VAL A 76 -24.08 24.11 5.53
CA VAL A 76 -25.12 23.21 6.02
C VAL A 76 -25.08 23.14 7.54
N MET A 77 -26.22 23.40 8.20
CA MET A 77 -26.36 23.23 9.64
C MET A 77 -26.55 21.75 9.96
N VAL A 78 -25.63 21.16 10.71
CA VAL A 78 -25.68 19.76 11.11
C VAL A 78 -25.74 19.60 12.63
N SER A 79 -26.43 18.59 13.09
CA SER A 79 -26.45 18.23 14.50
C SER A 79 -25.05 17.80 14.99
N LYS A 80 -24.60 18.25 16.14
CA LYS A 80 -23.40 17.74 16.81
C LYS A 80 -23.50 16.28 17.21
N ARG A 81 -24.72 15.76 17.31
CA ARG A 81 -24.97 14.36 17.63
C ARG A 81 -24.60 13.46 16.45
N VAL A 82 -23.54 12.67 16.61
CA VAL A 82 -23.13 11.65 15.65
C VAL A 82 -24.06 10.44 15.77
N ILE A 83 -24.63 10.04 14.63
CA ILE A 83 -25.48 8.85 14.52
C ILE A 83 -24.62 7.61 14.33
N LEU A 84 -23.66 7.73 13.40
CA LEU A 84 -22.77 6.67 12.98
C LEU A 84 -21.40 7.27 12.69
N SER A 85 -20.32 6.57 13.05
CA SER A 85 -18.94 6.93 12.72
C SER A 85 -18.33 5.93 11.76
N GLY A 86 -17.23 6.32 11.11
CA GLY A 86 -16.47 5.47 10.20
C GLY A 86 -15.99 4.16 10.82
N ASN A 87 -15.85 4.10 12.14
CA ASN A 87 -15.45 2.87 12.87
C ASN A 87 -16.46 1.71 12.72
N ASN A 88 -17.69 2.01 12.30
CA ASN A 88 -18.72 1.02 12.06
C ASN A 88 -18.74 0.53 10.60
N LEU A 89 -17.86 1.03 9.73
CA LEU A 89 -17.72 0.54 8.37
C LEU A 89 -16.84 -0.71 8.34
N ILE A 90 -17.32 -1.74 7.62
CA ILE A 90 -16.55 -2.96 7.36
C ILE A 90 -15.88 -2.87 5.99
N ASP A 91 -16.61 -2.33 5.00
CA ASP A 91 -16.15 -2.26 3.62
C ASP A 91 -16.74 -1.03 2.92
N ALA A 92 -16.03 -0.53 1.91
CA ALA A 92 -16.47 0.53 1.03
C ALA A 92 -15.91 0.30 -0.38
N GLN A 93 -16.73 0.49 -1.43
CA GLN A 93 -16.34 0.24 -2.80
C GLN A 93 -16.90 1.31 -3.74
N PRO A 94 -16.11 1.78 -4.73
CA PRO A 94 -16.64 2.62 -5.78
C PRO A 94 -17.56 1.78 -6.69
N ARG A 95 -18.71 2.32 -7.05
CA ARG A 95 -19.65 1.70 -7.99
C ARG A 95 -20.23 2.74 -8.93
N MET A 96 -20.57 2.29 -10.13
CA MET A 96 -21.42 3.07 -11.03
C MET A 96 -22.89 2.69 -10.80
N ASP A 97 -23.72 3.68 -10.51
CA ASP A 97 -25.16 3.47 -10.38
C ASP A 97 -25.76 3.30 -11.78
N ASN A 98 -26.37 2.16 -12.03
CA ASN A 98 -26.95 1.82 -13.33
C ASN A 98 -28.20 2.65 -13.69
N GLN A 99 -28.82 3.34 -12.72
CA GLN A 99 -30.02 4.14 -12.95
C GLN A 99 -29.68 5.59 -13.29
N THR A 100 -28.74 6.18 -12.55
CA THR A 100 -28.32 7.59 -12.72
C THR A 100 -27.08 7.75 -13.56
N ASN A 101 -26.35 6.65 -13.82
CA ASN A 101 -25.04 6.63 -14.48
C ASN A 101 -23.97 7.48 -13.74
N GLU A 102 -24.18 7.69 -12.44
CA GLU A 102 -23.27 8.43 -11.56
C GLU A 102 -22.35 7.48 -10.81
N THR A 103 -21.16 7.97 -10.50
CA THR A 103 -20.25 7.20 -9.63
C THR A 103 -20.61 7.43 -8.17
N VAL A 104 -20.83 6.34 -7.43
CA VAL A 104 -21.18 6.35 -6.01
C VAL A 104 -20.21 5.49 -5.22
N VAL A 105 -20.10 5.73 -3.91
CA VAL A 105 -19.37 4.86 -2.99
C VAL A 105 -20.38 4.06 -2.16
N THR A 106 -20.42 2.75 -2.38
CA THR A 106 -21.22 1.84 -1.55
C THR A 106 -20.45 1.47 -0.31
N PHE A 107 -21.14 1.33 0.81
CA PHE A 107 -20.51 0.92 2.08
C PHE A 107 -21.35 -0.15 2.80
N ASN A 108 -20.67 -0.96 3.60
CA ASN A 108 -21.27 -1.97 4.48
C ASN A 108 -20.90 -1.68 5.93
N LEU A 109 -21.89 -1.84 6.80
CA LEU A 109 -21.77 -1.57 8.23
C LEU A 109 -21.65 -2.87 9.03
N ASP A 110 -20.98 -2.77 10.17
CA ASP A 110 -20.98 -3.81 11.17
C ASP A 110 -22.36 -4.01 11.79
N ARG A 111 -22.53 -5.04 12.59
CA ARG A 111 -23.81 -5.38 13.23
C ARG A 111 -24.34 -4.25 14.12
N VAL A 112 -23.46 -3.51 14.79
CA VAL A 112 -23.83 -2.40 15.69
C VAL A 112 -24.23 -1.19 14.89
N GLY A 113 -23.44 -0.83 13.88
CA GLY A 113 -23.70 0.25 12.95
C GLY A 113 -25.01 0.04 12.18
N SER A 114 -25.24 -1.18 11.67
CA SER A 114 -26.47 -1.54 10.95
C SER A 114 -27.72 -1.30 11.82
N LYS A 115 -27.71 -1.69 13.08
CA LYS A 115 -28.82 -1.44 14.02
C LYS A 115 -29.03 0.05 14.29
N ARG A 116 -27.95 0.80 14.52
CA ARG A 116 -28.02 2.26 14.74
C ARG A 116 -28.53 2.98 13.51
N PHE A 117 -28.01 2.59 12.34
CA PHE A 117 -28.38 3.18 11.05
C PHE A 117 -29.85 2.89 10.70
N ALA A 118 -30.30 1.65 10.88
CA ALA A 118 -31.69 1.26 10.72
C ALA A 118 -32.62 2.10 11.61
N LYS A 119 -32.30 2.23 12.92
CA LYS A 119 -33.09 3.04 13.83
C LYS A 119 -33.11 4.51 13.43
N ALA A 120 -31.97 5.08 13.04
CA ALA A 120 -31.87 6.47 12.65
C ALA A 120 -32.63 6.75 11.34
N THR A 121 -32.49 5.89 10.33
CA THR A 121 -33.21 6.06 9.05
C THR A 121 -34.69 5.85 9.20
N THR A 122 -35.19 4.94 10.08
CA THR A 122 -36.62 4.76 10.38
C THR A 122 -37.21 6.02 11.02
N THR A 123 -36.53 6.63 11.99
CA THR A 123 -37.03 7.84 12.67
C THR A 123 -36.77 9.12 11.89
N GLY A 124 -35.90 9.05 10.91
CA GLY A 124 -35.43 10.17 10.11
C GLY A 124 -35.96 10.23 8.68
N ILE A 125 -37.00 9.46 8.35
CA ILE A 125 -37.64 9.52 7.02
C ILE A 125 -38.08 10.97 6.72
N GLY A 126 -37.71 11.47 5.53
CA GLY A 126 -37.97 12.84 5.10
C GLY A 126 -36.97 13.87 5.61
N LYS A 127 -36.03 13.50 6.49
CA LYS A 127 -34.94 14.37 6.94
C LYS A 127 -33.70 14.18 6.06
N ARG A 128 -32.88 15.25 5.95
CA ARG A 128 -31.57 15.17 5.29
C ARG A 128 -30.55 14.55 6.27
N LEU A 129 -29.78 13.59 5.75
CA LEU A 129 -28.68 12.95 6.49
C LEU A 129 -27.35 13.40 5.89
N ALA A 130 -26.65 14.28 6.59
CA ALA A 130 -25.33 14.73 6.18
C ALA A 130 -24.28 13.66 6.40
N ILE A 131 -23.46 13.42 5.39
CA ILE A 131 -22.26 12.59 5.42
C ILE A 131 -21.09 13.56 5.51
N VAL A 132 -20.41 13.56 6.65
CA VAL A 132 -19.33 14.49 6.98
C VAL A 132 -18.01 13.76 7.01
N LEU A 133 -17.03 14.23 6.27
CA LEU A 133 -15.65 13.74 6.25
C LEU A 133 -14.71 14.88 6.60
N ASP A 134 -13.87 14.68 7.61
CA ASP A 134 -12.88 15.66 8.06
C ASP A 134 -13.47 17.07 8.26
N GLY A 135 -14.68 17.14 8.82
CA GLY A 135 -15.36 18.40 9.09
C GLY A 135 -16.01 19.07 7.88
N LYS A 136 -16.06 18.45 6.72
CA LYS A 136 -16.76 18.92 5.52
C LYS A 136 -17.90 17.99 5.16
N VAL A 137 -19.01 18.56 4.68
CA VAL A 137 -20.14 17.79 4.19
C VAL A 137 -19.87 17.34 2.76
N ILE A 138 -19.75 16.02 2.54
CA ILE A 138 -19.60 15.45 1.20
C ILE A 138 -20.95 15.42 0.49
N SER A 139 -21.99 15.02 1.22
CA SER A 139 -23.33 14.80 0.69
C SER A 139 -24.37 14.90 1.80
N ALA A 140 -25.58 15.32 1.48
CA ALA A 140 -26.67 15.41 2.45
C ALA A 140 -28.00 14.96 1.83
N PRO A 141 -28.13 13.68 1.43
CA PRO A 141 -29.34 13.14 0.82
C PRO A 141 -30.54 13.14 1.79
N VAL A 142 -31.75 13.14 1.23
CA VAL A 142 -32.97 12.93 2.00
C VAL A 142 -33.16 11.42 2.22
N VAL A 143 -33.45 11.03 3.45
CA VAL A 143 -33.79 9.64 3.79
C VAL A 143 -35.16 9.33 3.25
N GLN A 144 -35.25 8.53 2.19
CA GLN A 144 -36.54 8.17 1.54
C GLN A 144 -37.24 7.02 2.25
N ALA A 145 -36.47 6.05 2.74
CA ALA A 145 -37.01 4.86 3.41
C ALA A 145 -36.04 4.38 4.51
N ALA A 146 -36.53 3.54 5.40
CA ALA A 146 -35.70 2.90 6.42
C ALA A 146 -34.70 1.93 5.78
N ILE A 147 -33.41 2.07 6.12
CA ILE A 147 -32.32 1.23 5.60
C ILE A 147 -31.98 0.18 6.66
N VAL A 148 -32.56 -1.00 6.54
CA VAL A 148 -32.41 -2.09 7.52
C VAL A 148 -31.29 -3.09 7.16
N GLY A 149 -30.81 -3.07 5.92
CA GLY A 149 -29.84 -4.05 5.39
C GLY A 149 -28.39 -3.81 5.80
N GLY A 150 -28.09 -2.71 6.50
CA GLY A 150 -26.72 -2.39 6.93
C GLY A 150 -25.77 -1.97 5.81
N SER A 151 -26.28 -1.73 4.61
CA SER A 151 -25.55 -1.18 3.47
C SER A 151 -26.17 0.15 3.03
N GLY A 152 -25.36 1.02 2.47
CA GLY A 152 -25.79 2.30 1.93
C GLY A 152 -24.89 2.77 0.81
N GLN A 153 -25.24 3.91 0.23
CA GLN A 153 -24.41 4.55 -0.80
C GLN A 153 -24.21 6.03 -0.49
N ILE A 154 -23.01 6.50 -0.76
CA ILE A 154 -22.66 7.92 -0.70
C ILE A 154 -22.71 8.43 -2.14
N THR A 155 -23.64 9.35 -2.38
CA THR A 155 -23.79 10.03 -3.67
C THR A 155 -23.13 11.40 -3.61
N GLY A 156 -22.58 11.86 -4.73
CA GLY A 156 -21.92 13.15 -4.86
C GLY A 156 -21.34 13.30 -6.26
N ASN A 157 -20.71 14.44 -6.55
CA ASN A 157 -20.05 14.67 -7.83
C ASN A 157 -18.71 13.93 -7.91
N PHE A 158 -18.74 12.59 -7.78
CA PHE A 158 -17.52 11.80 -7.80
C PHE A 158 -17.10 11.44 -9.21
N THR A 159 -15.80 11.60 -9.50
CA THR A 159 -15.14 10.85 -10.56
C THR A 159 -14.83 9.45 -10.05
N PHE A 160 -14.61 8.48 -10.94
CA PHE A 160 -14.25 7.12 -10.53
C PHE A 160 -12.98 7.12 -9.66
N LYS A 161 -12.00 7.98 -9.98
CA LYS A 161 -10.76 8.14 -9.20
C LYS A 161 -11.05 8.67 -7.79
N SER A 162 -11.85 9.73 -7.66
CA SER A 162 -12.18 10.30 -6.33
C SER A 162 -13.03 9.34 -5.49
N ALA A 163 -13.95 8.60 -6.09
CA ALA A 163 -14.71 7.56 -5.40
C ALA A 163 -13.82 6.40 -4.93
N THR A 164 -12.84 6.00 -5.73
CA THR A 164 -11.84 4.99 -5.34
C THR A 164 -11.01 5.48 -4.16
N ASP A 165 -10.53 6.72 -4.20
CA ASP A 165 -9.75 7.32 -3.11
C ASP A 165 -10.59 7.41 -1.82
N LEU A 166 -11.85 7.82 -1.92
CA LEU A 166 -12.75 7.87 -0.77
C LEU A 166 -13.01 6.46 -0.20
N ALA A 167 -13.32 5.48 -1.05
CA ALA A 167 -13.54 4.11 -0.62
C ALA A 167 -12.32 3.52 0.08
N LEU A 168 -11.11 3.79 -0.43
CA LEU A 168 -9.84 3.40 0.18
C LEU A 168 -9.68 4.01 1.58
N LEU A 169 -9.92 5.32 1.71
CA LEU A 169 -9.84 6.01 3.00
C LEU A 169 -10.83 5.43 4.03
N LEU A 170 -12.05 5.12 3.58
CA LEU A 170 -13.08 4.55 4.45
C LEU A 170 -12.74 3.12 4.91
N ARG A 171 -12.19 2.27 4.03
CA ARG A 171 -11.76 0.92 4.38
C ARG A 171 -10.57 0.90 5.32
N SER A 172 -9.60 1.77 5.09
CA SER A 172 -8.40 1.84 5.91
C SER A 172 -8.65 2.41 7.31
N GLY A 173 -9.74 3.14 7.49
CA GLY A 173 -10.15 3.74 8.75
C GLY A 173 -9.56 5.12 9.02
N ALA A 174 -10.13 5.79 10.03
CA ALA A 174 -9.73 7.13 10.44
C ALA A 174 -8.41 7.13 11.22
N LEU A 175 -7.54 8.11 10.93
CA LEU A 175 -6.36 8.36 11.73
C LEU A 175 -6.76 8.99 13.09
N PRO A 176 -6.12 8.59 14.19
CA PRO A 176 -6.42 9.15 15.52
C PRO A 176 -6.01 10.62 15.67
N ALA A 177 -5.12 11.09 14.81
CA ALA A 177 -4.66 12.47 14.73
C ALA A 177 -4.21 12.80 13.30
N PRO A 178 -4.29 14.08 12.88
CA PRO A 178 -3.78 14.50 11.59
C PRO A 178 -2.26 14.31 11.52
N MET A 179 -1.77 13.90 10.35
CA MET A 179 -0.34 13.75 10.08
C MET A 179 0.14 14.91 9.22
N ASN A 180 1.25 15.52 9.65
CA ASN A 180 1.94 16.54 8.87
C ASN A 180 3.22 15.95 8.27
N ILE A 181 3.44 16.20 6.98
CA ILE A 181 4.67 15.81 6.31
C ILE A 181 5.75 16.82 6.70
N ILE A 182 6.78 16.38 7.41
CA ILE A 182 7.91 17.20 7.86
C ILE A 182 9.10 17.13 6.92
N GLU A 183 9.24 16.02 6.22
CA GLU A 183 10.32 15.80 5.26
C GLU A 183 9.79 14.93 4.11
N GLU A 184 10.16 15.27 2.90
CA GLU A 184 9.87 14.51 1.70
C GLU A 184 11.14 14.39 0.86
N ARG A 185 11.43 13.16 0.45
CA ARG A 185 12.54 12.86 -0.45
C ARG A 185 12.05 11.96 -1.56
N THR A 186 11.99 12.49 -2.76
CA THR A 186 11.61 11.72 -3.95
C THR A 186 12.85 11.50 -4.81
N VAL A 187 13.09 10.25 -5.17
CA VAL A 187 14.12 9.87 -6.14
C VAL A 187 13.41 9.65 -7.47
N GLY A 188 13.76 10.45 -8.48
CA GLY A 188 13.16 10.35 -9.80
C GLY A 188 13.46 9.02 -10.49
N PRO A 189 12.61 8.58 -11.44
CA PRO A 189 12.80 7.34 -12.18
C PRO A 189 14.16 7.25 -12.88
N ASP A 190 14.65 8.37 -13.41
CA ASP A 190 15.94 8.44 -14.14
C ASP A 190 17.14 8.07 -13.25
N LEU A 191 17.18 8.61 -12.02
CA LEU A 191 18.25 8.28 -11.06
C LEU A 191 18.17 6.82 -10.58
N GLY A 192 16.97 6.29 -10.46
CA GLY A 192 16.76 4.87 -10.18
C GLY A 192 17.24 3.99 -11.33
N GLN A 193 16.91 4.34 -12.56
CA GLN A 193 17.30 3.60 -13.77
C GLN A 193 18.82 3.58 -13.97
N ASP A 194 19.50 4.71 -13.78
CA ASP A 194 20.96 4.79 -13.87
C ASP A 194 21.63 3.89 -12.82
N SER A 195 21.13 3.89 -11.61
CA SER A 195 21.63 3.04 -10.53
C SER A 195 21.40 1.55 -10.80
N ILE A 196 20.23 1.19 -11.33
CA ILE A 196 19.90 -0.19 -11.72
C ILE A 196 20.82 -0.63 -12.88
N ASN A 197 21.00 0.21 -13.89
CA ASN A 197 21.86 -0.08 -15.03
C ASN A 197 23.32 -0.27 -14.59
N ALA A 198 23.84 0.61 -13.76
CA ALA A 198 25.19 0.49 -13.20
C ALA A 198 25.34 -0.78 -12.37
N GLY A 199 24.36 -1.11 -11.53
CA GLY A 199 24.32 -2.34 -10.74
C GLY A 199 24.25 -3.60 -11.61
N ALA A 200 23.43 -3.61 -12.65
CA ALA A 200 23.32 -4.72 -13.60
C ALA A 200 24.61 -4.95 -14.38
N ILE A 201 25.24 -3.88 -14.87
CA ILE A 201 26.55 -3.97 -15.55
C ILE A 201 27.61 -4.54 -14.59
N SER A 202 27.67 -4.05 -13.37
CA SER A 202 28.61 -4.54 -12.35
C SER A 202 28.39 -6.02 -12.04
N LEU A 203 27.14 -6.46 -11.94
CA LEU A 203 26.77 -7.87 -11.75
C LEU A 203 27.25 -8.72 -12.92
N ILE A 204 27.00 -8.31 -14.17
CA ILE A 204 27.40 -9.04 -15.38
C ILE A 204 28.93 -9.15 -15.45
N VAL A 205 29.64 -8.06 -15.24
CA VAL A 205 31.12 -8.03 -15.28
C VAL A 205 31.68 -8.95 -14.16
N GLY A 206 31.18 -8.83 -12.93
CA GLY A 206 31.61 -9.68 -11.83
C GLY A 206 31.33 -11.16 -12.10
N PHE A 207 30.16 -11.48 -12.64
CA PHE A 207 29.75 -12.83 -13.02
C PHE A 207 30.68 -13.44 -14.08
N LEU A 208 30.98 -12.68 -15.15
CA LEU A 208 31.90 -13.12 -16.20
C LEU A 208 33.34 -13.34 -15.67
N LEU A 209 33.81 -12.47 -14.79
CA LEU A 209 35.12 -12.66 -14.13
C LEU A 209 35.16 -13.93 -13.30
N VAL A 210 34.11 -14.22 -12.52
CA VAL A 210 34.00 -15.45 -11.73
C VAL A 210 33.99 -16.68 -12.63
N ILE A 211 33.17 -16.70 -13.66
CA ILE A 211 33.11 -17.81 -14.65
C ILE A 211 34.48 -18.05 -15.27
N SER A 212 35.13 -16.99 -15.72
CA SER A 212 36.49 -17.07 -16.35
C SER A 212 37.54 -17.60 -15.37
N PHE A 213 37.53 -17.10 -14.14
CA PHE A 213 38.44 -17.55 -13.09
C PHE A 213 38.22 -19.04 -12.76
N MET A 214 36.99 -19.46 -12.59
CA MET A 214 36.64 -20.85 -12.30
C MET A 214 37.07 -21.78 -13.42
N PHE A 215 36.81 -21.39 -14.68
CA PHE A 215 37.24 -22.16 -15.84
C PHE A 215 38.78 -22.27 -15.93
N TYR A 216 39.51 -21.16 -15.72
CA TYR A 216 40.94 -21.14 -15.78
C TYR A 216 41.62 -21.98 -14.67
N LYS A 217 41.15 -21.83 -13.43
CA LYS A 217 41.74 -22.45 -12.24
C LYS A 217 41.38 -23.93 -12.08
N TYR A 218 40.14 -24.31 -12.36
CA TYR A 218 39.60 -25.65 -12.06
C TYR A 218 39.26 -26.47 -13.32
N LYS A 219 39.43 -25.92 -14.52
CA LYS A 219 39.20 -26.61 -15.81
C LYS A 219 37.82 -27.33 -15.84
N PHE A 220 37.81 -28.66 -15.92
CA PHE A 220 36.60 -29.46 -16.01
C PHE A 220 35.66 -29.31 -14.78
N PHE A 221 36.21 -29.32 -13.58
CA PHE A 221 35.46 -29.05 -12.36
C PHE A 221 34.88 -27.63 -12.33
N GLY A 222 35.62 -26.64 -12.86
CA GLY A 222 35.17 -25.28 -13.03
C GLY A 222 33.98 -25.16 -13.99
N LEU A 223 33.91 -25.98 -15.03
CA LEU A 223 32.76 -26.03 -15.95
C LEU A 223 31.50 -26.52 -15.22
N VAL A 224 31.60 -27.58 -14.40
CA VAL A 224 30.48 -28.11 -13.61
C VAL A 224 29.98 -27.05 -12.61
N ALA A 225 30.91 -26.38 -11.92
CA ALA A 225 30.58 -25.30 -10.98
C ALA A 225 29.91 -24.10 -11.68
N ASN A 226 30.35 -23.75 -12.88
CA ASN A 226 29.75 -22.67 -13.66
C ASN A 226 28.32 -23.01 -14.10
N ILE A 227 28.04 -24.27 -14.48
CA ILE A 227 26.66 -24.72 -14.79
C ILE A 227 25.77 -24.62 -13.54
N ALA A 228 26.26 -25.08 -12.39
CA ALA A 228 25.53 -24.98 -11.13
C ALA A 228 25.26 -23.50 -10.74
N LEU A 229 26.25 -22.62 -10.95
CA LEU A 229 26.11 -21.20 -10.69
C LEU A 229 25.05 -20.52 -11.60
N ILE A 230 25.06 -20.85 -12.89
CA ILE A 230 24.07 -20.36 -13.85
C ILE A 230 22.66 -20.82 -13.46
N LEU A 231 22.49 -22.10 -13.11
CA LEU A 231 21.22 -22.64 -12.65
C LEU A 231 20.74 -21.99 -11.36
N ASN A 232 21.65 -21.76 -10.41
CA ASN A 232 21.34 -21.05 -9.17
C ASN A 232 20.82 -19.64 -9.43
N LEU A 233 21.50 -18.88 -10.31
CA LEU A 233 21.06 -17.54 -10.68
C LEU A 233 19.71 -17.56 -11.39
N PHE A 234 19.48 -18.52 -12.28
CA PHE A 234 18.21 -18.69 -12.98
C PHE A 234 17.06 -18.97 -12.00
N PHE A 235 17.25 -19.87 -11.04
CA PHE A 235 16.26 -20.17 -10.01
C PHE A 235 16.01 -18.97 -9.09
N LEU A 236 17.06 -18.25 -8.71
CA LEU A 236 16.95 -17.03 -7.87
C LEU A 236 16.08 -15.99 -8.56
N ILE A 237 16.36 -15.67 -9.83
CA ILE A 237 15.57 -14.70 -10.60
C ILE A 237 14.14 -15.21 -10.78
N GLY A 238 13.96 -16.50 -11.05
CA GLY A 238 12.64 -17.11 -11.19
C GLY A 238 11.80 -16.98 -9.93
N ILE A 239 12.39 -17.20 -8.75
CA ILE A 239 11.72 -17.05 -7.46
C ILE A 239 11.38 -15.59 -7.20
N LEU A 240 12.30 -14.65 -7.42
CA LEU A 240 12.04 -13.22 -7.27
C LEU A 240 10.88 -12.76 -8.17
N THR A 241 10.83 -13.23 -9.41
CA THR A 241 9.74 -12.93 -10.34
C THR A 241 8.40 -13.53 -9.89
N LEU A 242 8.43 -14.76 -9.35
CA LEU A 242 7.22 -15.43 -8.87
C LEU A 242 6.58 -14.71 -7.67
N PHE A 243 7.41 -14.11 -6.82
CA PHE A 243 6.96 -13.31 -5.67
C PHE A 243 6.74 -11.84 -5.99
N GLU A 244 6.86 -11.42 -7.26
CA GLU A 244 6.74 -10.02 -7.70
C GLU A 244 7.64 -9.07 -6.88
N ALA A 245 8.80 -9.58 -6.42
CA ALA A 245 9.72 -8.82 -5.58
C ALA A 245 10.31 -7.63 -6.35
N THR A 246 10.34 -6.46 -5.72
CA THR A 246 10.92 -5.26 -6.31
C THR A 246 12.45 -5.32 -6.31
N LEU A 247 13.06 -5.05 -7.46
CA LEU A 247 14.52 -5.02 -7.58
C LEU A 247 15.08 -3.69 -7.04
N THR A 248 15.45 -3.69 -5.78
CA THR A 248 16.08 -2.54 -5.10
C THR A 248 17.59 -2.60 -5.14
N LEU A 249 18.31 -1.48 -4.90
CA LEU A 249 19.78 -1.49 -4.80
C LEU A 249 20.31 -2.48 -3.76
N PRO A 250 19.76 -2.59 -2.54
CA PRO A 250 20.12 -3.65 -1.60
C PRO A 250 19.82 -5.05 -2.14
N GLY A 251 18.75 -5.22 -2.92
CA GLY A 251 18.41 -6.49 -3.56
C GLY A 251 19.47 -6.92 -4.59
N ILE A 252 19.95 -5.99 -5.43
CA ILE A 252 21.07 -6.25 -6.37
C ILE A 252 22.33 -6.66 -5.61
N ALA A 253 22.67 -5.97 -4.53
CA ALA A 253 23.80 -6.32 -3.69
C ALA A 253 23.64 -7.72 -3.07
N GLY A 254 22.43 -8.10 -2.65
CA GLY A 254 22.10 -9.43 -2.17
C GLY A 254 22.29 -10.52 -3.23
N ILE A 255 21.92 -10.27 -4.48
CA ILE A 255 22.17 -11.19 -5.61
C ILE A 255 23.67 -11.39 -5.81
N ILE A 256 24.46 -10.32 -5.82
CA ILE A 256 25.92 -10.38 -5.98
C ILE A 256 26.54 -11.21 -4.85
N LEU A 257 26.12 -10.99 -3.61
CA LEU A 257 26.57 -11.75 -2.45
C LEU A 257 26.22 -13.23 -2.57
N THR A 258 25.01 -13.55 -2.99
CA THR A 258 24.55 -14.95 -3.19
C THR A 258 25.38 -15.66 -4.25
N VAL A 259 25.70 -15.00 -5.36
CA VAL A 259 26.59 -15.51 -6.41
C VAL A 259 27.97 -15.81 -5.82
N GLY A 260 28.52 -14.91 -5.01
CA GLY A 260 29.81 -15.11 -4.35
C GLY A 260 29.82 -16.33 -3.42
N MET A 261 28.81 -16.48 -2.56
CA MET A 261 28.70 -17.61 -1.63
C MET A 261 28.48 -18.94 -2.35
N ALA A 262 27.72 -18.95 -3.46
CA ALA A 262 27.48 -20.18 -4.24
C ALA A 262 28.77 -20.71 -4.88
N VAL A 263 29.70 -19.82 -5.25
CA VAL A 263 31.03 -20.19 -5.78
C VAL A 263 31.94 -20.71 -4.68
N ASP A 264 31.92 -20.07 -3.51
CA ASP A 264 32.81 -20.40 -2.39
C ASP A 264 32.64 -21.88 -1.94
N ALA A 265 31.42 -22.37 -1.84
CA ALA A 265 31.13 -23.75 -1.50
C ALA A 265 31.78 -24.75 -2.51
N ASN A 266 31.70 -24.47 -3.80
CA ASN A 266 32.31 -25.30 -4.85
C ASN A 266 33.83 -25.24 -4.82
N VAL A 267 34.40 -24.06 -4.57
CA VAL A 267 35.86 -23.83 -4.45
C VAL A 267 36.43 -24.64 -3.30
N LEU A 268 35.82 -24.61 -2.12
CA LEU A 268 36.23 -25.40 -0.97
C LEU A 268 36.25 -26.90 -1.26
N ILE A 269 35.23 -27.43 -1.91
CA ILE A 269 35.17 -28.86 -2.31
C ILE A 269 36.31 -29.17 -3.28
N PHE A 270 36.50 -28.36 -4.31
CA PHE A 270 37.52 -28.63 -5.31
C PHE A 270 38.98 -28.49 -4.78
N GLU A 271 39.22 -27.52 -3.89
CA GLU A 271 40.54 -27.42 -3.25
C GLU A 271 40.78 -28.61 -2.31
N ARG A 272 39.76 -29.09 -1.60
CA ARG A 272 39.90 -30.30 -0.77
C ARG A 272 40.20 -31.53 -1.60
N ILE A 273 39.52 -31.75 -2.72
CA ILE A 273 39.80 -32.81 -3.65
C ILE A 273 41.23 -32.75 -4.18
N LYS A 274 41.72 -31.56 -4.53
CA LYS A 274 43.11 -31.38 -4.96
C LYS A 274 44.13 -31.64 -3.86
N GLU A 275 43.85 -31.25 -2.64
CA GLU A 275 44.70 -31.45 -1.48
C GLU A 275 44.82 -32.94 -1.17
N GLU A 276 43.72 -33.68 -1.11
CA GLU A 276 43.73 -35.13 -0.90
C GLU A 276 44.38 -35.89 -2.07
N GLY A 277 44.13 -35.47 -3.32
CA GLY A 277 44.80 -36.03 -4.50
C GLY A 277 46.32 -35.78 -4.56
N ARG A 278 46.85 -34.80 -3.81
CA ARG A 278 48.30 -34.63 -3.64
C ARG A 278 48.88 -35.52 -2.54
N ASN A 279 48.09 -35.82 -1.52
CA ASN A 279 48.53 -36.55 -0.34
C ASN A 279 48.45 -38.07 -0.56
N GLU A 280 47.52 -38.54 -1.38
CA GLU A 280 47.31 -39.93 -1.67
C GLU A 280 47.75 -40.33 -3.08
N LYS A 281 48.49 -41.47 -3.17
CA LYS A 281 48.99 -42.02 -4.45
C LYS A 281 47.88 -42.59 -5.35
N ASN A 282 46.64 -42.67 -4.89
CA ASN A 282 45.55 -43.31 -5.60
C ASN A 282 44.35 -42.31 -5.74
N GLN A 283 44.08 -41.83 -6.95
CA GLN A 283 43.01 -40.91 -7.27
C GLN A 283 41.57 -41.42 -7.01
N ILE A 284 41.42 -42.73 -6.77
CA ILE A 284 40.15 -43.35 -6.48
C ILE A 284 39.80 -43.29 -4.97
N LEU A 285 40.81 -43.07 -4.10
CA LEU A 285 40.66 -42.98 -2.65
C LEU A 285 40.60 -41.57 -2.13
N ALA A 286 40.92 -40.56 -2.97
CA ALA A 286 40.81 -39.15 -2.70
C ALA A 286 39.42 -38.60 -3.04
#